data_05ceb1abbc155cd89033836174a04fbc
#
_entry.id   05ceb1abbc155cd89033836174a04fbc
#
_cell.length_a   1.000
_cell.length_b   1.000
_cell.length_c   1.000
_cell.angle_alpha   90.00
_cell.angle_beta   90.00
_cell.angle_gamma   90.00
#
_symmetry.space_group_name_H-M   'P 1'
#
loop_
_entity.id
_entity.type
_entity.pdbx_description
1 polymer ?
#
loop_
_entity_poly.entity_id
_entity_poly.type
_entity_poly.pdbx_seq_one_letter_code
_entity_poly.pdbx_strand_id
1 'polypeptide(L)'
;MTLKQIEYFIKVCELKQISECSKFFGISQSAMSIAIKNLENSLGGELFYRIGKSLVINERGKAFLKSITPIYNRVLEIRKNMLNGGMFDIAITSSKNIGSYLLPEAVSEILENKNDKSKIHLDIKIENTEAILQSILNNQCDIGLIEGSLKNSEVSTITICEDELFVVTGDKNLAQKSWTINSLKDYGWVMREIGSGTREVFFNNIKETTNLNVILELPTSEAIKNSIRNRPLFTCLPYFAIHNELGNGLYKVNIKGKKFLRNLYAIYSKDKKNSETFMNIIDEIIENIRKFHKKISSQNS
;
A
#
# COMPACT_ATOMS: atom_id res chain seq x y z
N MET A 1 15.44 16.87 -25.58
CA MET A 1 14.44 16.09 -24.80
C MET A 1 13.29 16.99 -24.40
N THR A 2 12.01 16.58 -24.61
CA THR A 2 10.79 17.31 -24.24
C THR A 2 9.89 16.47 -23.33
N LEU A 3 9.00 17.10 -22.54
CA LEU A 3 8.04 16.37 -21.71
C LEU A 3 7.16 15.41 -22.50
N LYS A 4 6.78 15.80 -23.74
CA LYS A 4 5.98 14.95 -24.63
C LYS A 4 6.74 13.70 -25.09
N GLN A 5 8.03 13.81 -25.36
CA GLN A 5 8.88 12.65 -25.66
C GLN A 5 9.04 11.72 -24.47
N ILE A 6 9.15 12.27 -23.27
CA ILE A 6 9.19 11.49 -22.02
C ILE A 6 7.88 10.72 -21.83
N GLU A 7 6.73 11.39 -22.01
CA GLU A 7 5.40 10.77 -21.94
C GLU A 7 5.28 9.60 -22.93
N TYR A 8 5.69 9.79 -24.16
CA TYR A 8 5.69 8.73 -25.17
C TYR A 8 6.59 7.56 -24.78
N PHE A 9 7.80 7.83 -24.29
CA PHE A 9 8.72 6.80 -23.84
C PHE A 9 8.14 5.96 -22.71
N ILE A 10 7.58 6.57 -21.66
CA ILE A 10 6.95 5.87 -20.53
C ILE A 10 5.81 4.98 -21.06
N LYS A 11 4.94 5.51 -21.92
CA LYS A 11 3.81 4.75 -22.47
C LYS A 11 4.26 3.61 -23.38
N VAL A 12 5.32 3.78 -24.14
CA VAL A 12 5.92 2.70 -24.95
C VAL A 12 6.47 1.58 -24.07
N CYS A 13 7.07 1.91 -22.91
CA CYS A 13 7.51 0.91 -21.94
C CYS A 13 6.34 0.07 -21.38
N GLU A 14 5.18 0.69 -21.17
CA GLU A 14 3.96 0.01 -20.70
C GLU A 14 3.36 -0.91 -21.79
N LEU A 15 3.11 -0.35 -22.97
CA LEU A 15 2.38 -1.02 -24.06
C LEU A 15 3.25 -1.92 -24.93
N LYS A 16 4.57 -1.75 -24.91
CA LYS A 16 5.58 -2.52 -25.68
C LYS A 16 5.43 -2.51 -27.19
N GLN A 17 4.49 -1.73 -27.73
CA GLN A 17 4.19 -1.62 -29.17
C GLN A 17 3.94 -0.18 -29.58
N ILE A 18 4.64 0.28 -30.65
CA ILE A 18 4.47 1.64 -31.19
C ILE A 18 3.05 1.85 -31.73
N SER A 19 2.46 0.84 -32.36
CA SER A 19 1.11 0.91 -32.93
C SER A 19 0.05 1.20 -31.86
N GLU A 20 0.10 0.54 -30.74
CA GLU A 20 -0.84 0.75 -29.62
C GLU A 20 -0.62 2.10 -28.97
N CYS A 21 0.66 2.49 -28.79
CA CYS A 21 1.02 3.77 -28.23
C CYS A 21 0.55 4.94 -29.13
N SER A 22 0.73 4.81 -30.46
CA SER A 22 0.28 5.81 -31.41
C SER A 22 -1.24 5.97 -31.44
N LYS A 23 -2.01 4.87 -31.36
CA LYS A 23 -3.47 4.90 -31.20
C LYS A 23 -3.88 5.60 -29.90
N PHE A 24 -3.22 5.28 -28.78
CA PHE A 24 -3.50 5.90 -27.47
C PHE A 24 -3.38 7.43 -27.52
N PHE A 25 -2.37 7.96 -28.23
CA PHE A 25 -2.14 9.40 -28.34
C PHE A 25 -2.77 10.05 -29.57
N GLY A 26 -3.46 9.30 -30.44
CA GLY A 26 -4.10 9.84 -31.64
C GLY A 26 -3.10 10.38 -32.67
N ILE A 27 -1.90 9.81 -32.77
CA ILE A 27 -0.85 10.22 -33.74
C ILE A 27 -0.47 9.06 -34.67
N SER A 28 0.24 9.36 -35.78
CA SER A 28 0.72 8.31 -36.68
C SER A 28 1.87 7.49 -36.02
N GLN A 29 2.00 6.21 -36.43
CA GLN A 29 3.12 5.37 -35.98
C GLN A 29 4.49 5.94 -36.37
N SER A 30 4.58 6.60 -37.51
CA SER A 30 5.79 7.29 -37.97
C SER A 30 6.15 8.43 -37.02
N ALA A 31 5.17 9.28 -36.65
CA ALA A 31 5.38 10.37 -35.70
C ALA A 31 5.85 9.86 -34.34
N MET A 32 5.23 8.78 -33.81
CA MET A 32 5.64 8.14 -32.57
C MET A 32 7.08 7.59 -32.66
N SER A 33 7.42 6.90 -33.75
CA SER A 33 8.77 6.36 -33.97
C SER A 33 9.83 7.45 -34.04
N ILE A 34 9.53 8.56 -34.73
CA ILE A 34 10.42 9.72 -34.82
C ILE A 34 10.61 10.36 -33.42
N ALA A 35 9.54 10.51 -32.64
CA ALA A 35 9.62 11.09 -31.31
C ALA A 35 10.52 10.26 -30.38
N ILE A 36 10.38 8.92 -30.40
CA ILE A 36 11.26 8.02 -29.63
C ILE A 36 12.70 8.12 -30.13
N LYS A 37 12.94 8.06 -31.44
CA LYS A 37 14.30 8.20 -32.00
C LYS A 37 14.95 9.53 -31.64
N ASN A 38 14.20 10.62 -31.66
CA ASN A 38 14.71 11.93 -31.27
C ASN A 38 15.05 11.97 -29.76
N LEU A 39 14.29 11.30 -28.92
CA LEU A 39 14.63 11.13 -27.49
C LEU A 39 15.94 10.34 -27.34
N GLU A 40 16.06 9.19 -28.00
CA GLU A 40 17.26 8.35 -28.00
C GLU A 40 18.50 9.13 -28.47
N ASN A 41 18.37 9.89 -29.55
CA ASN A 41 19.44 10.76 -30.06
C ASN A 41 19.83 11.84 -29.04
N SER A 42 18.86 12.48 -28.38
CA SER A 42 19.13 13.52 -27.36
C SER A 42 19.84 12.97 -26.13
N LEU A 43 19.68 11.69 -25.87
CA LEU A 43 20.31 10.97 -24.76
C LEU A 43 21.61 10.26 -25.17
N GLY A 44 21.96 10.28 -26.47
CA GLY A 44 23.20 9.70 -26.97
C GLY A 44 23.19 8.17 -27.09
N GLY A 45 22.02 7.53 -27.25
CA GLY A 45 21.94 6.09 -27.51
C GLY A 45 20.54 5.51 -27.37
N GLU A 46 20.38 4.29 -27.85
CA GLU A 46 19.12 3.57 -27.89
C GLU A 46 18.63 3.18 -26.49
N LEU A 47 17.31 3.23 -26.27
CA LEU A 47 16.63 2.84 -25.05
C LEU A 47 15.89 1.52 -25.20
N PHE A 48 15.71 1.04 -26.43
CA PHE A 48 14.98 -0.18 -26.75
C PHE A 48 15.79 -1.10 -27.68
N TYR A 49 15.63 -2.41 -27.51
CA TYR A 49 15.91 -3.41 -28.53
C TYR A 49 14.68 -3.52 -29.46
N ARG A 50 14.91 -3.63 -30.76
CA ARG A 50 13.88 -3.87 -31.77
C ARG A 50 13.81 -5.35 -32.07
N ILE A 51 12.74 -6.04 -31.65
CA ILE A 51 12.53 -7.46 -31.90
C ILE A 51 11.26 -7.62 -32.72
N GLY A 52 11.40 -7.71 -34.03
CA GLY A 52 10.27 -7.73 -34.97
C GLY A 52 9.45 -6.44 -34.88
N LYS A 53 8.19 -6.55 -34.52
CA LYS A 53 7.26 -5.40 -34.33
C LYS A 53 7.20 -4.88 -32.91
N SER A 54 7.91 -5.53 -31.96
CA SER A 54 7.90 -5.18 -30.54
C SER A 54 9.14 -4.38 -30.16
N LEU A 55 8.98 -3.49 -29.17
CA LEU A 55 10.06 -2.76 -28.51
C LEU A 55 10.27 -3.38 -27.12
N VAL A 56 11.49 -3.86 -26.87
CA VAL A 56 11.90 -4.36 -25.56
C VAL A 56 12.88 -3.38 -24.97
N ILE A 57 12.56 -2.85 -23.79
CA ILE A 57 13.41 -1.89 -23.09
C ILE A 57 14.79 -2.53 -22.76
N ASN A 58 15.88 -1.85 -23.13
CA ASN A 58 17.23 -2.28 -22.83
C ASN A 58 17.69 -1.77 -21.44
N GLU A 59 18.88 -2.13 -20.99
CA GLU A 59 19.39 -1.73 -19.66
C GLU A 59 19.50 -0.21 -19.48
N ARG A 60 19.90 0.49 -20.55
CA ARG A 60 19.95 1.96 -20.55
C ARG A 60 18.53 2.56 -20.44
N GLY A 61 17.57 1.99 -21.15
CA GLY A 61 16.17 2.38 -21.07
C GLY A 61 15.59 2.14 -19.69
N LYS A 62 15.88 1.01 -19.04
CA LYS A 62 15.46 0.73 -17.65
C LYS A 62 16.01 1.74 -16.67
N ALA A 63 17.29 2.07 -16.78
CA ALA A 63 17.92 3.08 -15.93
C ALA A 63 17.29 4.46 -16.16
N PHE A 64 17.04 4.84 -17.41
CA PHE A 64 16.37 6.09 -17.75
C PHE A 64 14.93 6.11 -17.25
N LEU A 65 14.16 5.03 -17.43
CA LEU A 65 12.78 4.90 -16.95
C LEU A 65 12.70 5.11 -15.43
N LYS A 66 13.58 4.42 -14.68
CA LYS A 66 13.65 4.55 -13.22
C LYS A 66 13.91 6.00 -12.79
N SER A 67 14.80 6.71 -13.48
CA SER A 67 15.17 8.08 -13.13
C SER A 67 14.15 9.13 -13.58
N ILE A 68 13.55 8.95 -14.77
CA ILE A 68 12.70 9.99 -15.37
C ILE A 68 11.24 9.95 -14.88
N THR A 69 10.74 8.75 -14.52
CA THR A 69 9.34 8.59 -14.09
C THR A 69 8.99 9.45 -12.88
N PRO A 70 9.79 9.49 -11.80
CA PRO A 70 9.51 10.36 -10.64
C PRO A 70 9.48 11.84 -11.02
N ILE A 71 10.42 12.28 -11.87
CA ILE A 71 10.52 13.68 -12.32
C ILE A 71 9.30 14.05 -13.17
N TYR A 72 8.91 13.19 -14.10
CA TYR A 72 7.75 13.41 -14.96
C TYR A 72 6.46 13.50 -14.15
N ASN A 73 6.23 12.59 -13.21
CA ASN A 73 5.07 12.61 -12.33
C ASN A 73 5.04 13.88 -11.46
N ARG A 74 6.20 14.35 -10.96
CA ARG A 74 6.27 15.61 -10.22
C ARG A 74 5.87 16.81 -11.06
N VAL A 75 6.27 16.86 -12.33
CA VAL A 75 5.84 17.93 -13.26
C VAL A 75 4.33 17.88 -13.49
N LEU A 76 3.75 16.68 -13.65
CA LEU A 76 2.30 16.53 -13.79
C LEU A 76 1.54 17.00 -12.54
N GLU A 77 2.04 16.67 -11.36
CA GLU A 77 1.49 17.11 -10.07
C GLU A 77 1.49 18.65 -9.96
N ILE A 78 2.64 19.29 -10.23
CA ILE A 78 2.74 20.77 -10.22
C ILE A 78 1.72 21.38 -11.18
N ARG A 79 1.62 20.84 -12.40
CA ARG A 79 0.65 21.32 -13.41
C ARG A 79 -0.79 21.19 -12.90
N LYS A 80 -1.14 20.04 -12.30
CA LYS A 80 -2.48 19.77 -11.76
C LYS A 80 -2.82 20.76 -10.65
N ASN A 81 -1.90 20.97 -9.70
CA ASN A 81 -2.10 21.91 -8.58
C ASN A 81 -2.30 23.36 -9.06
N MET A 82 -1.58 23.78 -10.11
CA MET A 82 -1.75 25.11 -10.70
C MET A 82 -3.09 25.27 -11.42
N LEU A 83 -3.58 24.23 -12.09
CA LEU A 83 -4.86 24.25 -12.80
C LEU A 83 -6.07 24.21 -11.84
N ASN A 84 -5.92 23.61 -10.67
CA ASN A 84 -7.00 23.42 -9.69
C ASN A 84 -7.18 24.63 -8.74
N GLY A 85 -6.65 25.81 -9.06
CA GLY A 85 -6.88 27.04 -8.29
C GLY A 85 -6.37 27.00 -6.86
N GLY A 86 -5.34 26.18 -6.57
CA GLY A 86 -4.77 26.03 -5.22
C GLY A 86 -5.44 24.95 -4.36
N MET A 87 -6.29 24.11 -4.93
CA MET A 87 -6.70 22.87 -4.27
C MET A 87 -5.50 21.93 -4.12
N PHE A 88 -5.32 21.42 -2.92
CA PHE A 88 -4.32 20.39 -2.65
C PHE A 88 -4.90 19.02 -2.93
N ASP A 89 -4.44 18.40 -4.02
CA ASP A 89 -4.68 16.98 -4.27
C ASP A 89 -3.63 16.17 -3.51
N ILE A 90 -4.07 15.29 -2.63
CA ILE A 90 -3.21 14.38 -1.87
C ILE A 90 -3.56 12.95 -2.26
N ALA A 91 -2.61 12.26 -2.84
CA ALA A 91 -2.73 10.84 -3.15
C ALA A 91 -2.23 10.01 -1.96
N ILE A 92 -3.11 9.19 -1.39
CA ILE A 92 -2.81 8.28 -0.28
C ILE A 92 -2.88 6.85 -0.79
N THR A 93 -1.83 6.07 -0.59
CA THR A 93 -1.89 4.64 -0.84
C THR A 93 -1.69 3.89 0.48
N SER A 94 -2.64 3.05 0.84
CA SER A 94 -2.68 2.38 2.14
C SER A 94 -2.63 0.86 2.00
N SER A 95 -2.03 0.20 3.00
CA SER A 95 -2.18 -1.25 3.16
C SER A 95 -3.65 -1.61 3.40
N LYS A 96 -4.00 -2.86 3.09
CA LYS A 96 -5.40 -3.32 3.11
C LYS A 96 -6.09 -3.11 4.45
N ASN A 97 -5.43 -3.38 5.58
CA ASN A 97 -6.08 -3.24 6.88
C ASN A 97 -6.18 -1.78 7.32
N ILE A 98 -5.11 -0.99 7.19
CA ILE A 98 -5.18 0.44 7.54
C ILE A 98 -6.23 1.14 6.65
N GLY A 99 -6.20 0.88 5.34
CA GLY A 99 -7.12 1.49 4.37
C GLY A 99 -8.57 1.08 4.53
N SER A 100 -8.84 -0.14 5.05
CA SER A 100 -10.21 -0.62 5.24
C SER A 100 -10.81 -0.26 6.60
N TYR A 101 -10.00 -0.12 7.66
CA TYR A 101 -10.52 -0.04 9.02
C TYR A 101 -10.13 1.23 9.79
N LEU A 102 -9.00 1.86 9.48
CA LEU A 102 -8.51 3.03 10.21
C LEU A 102 -8.61 4.32 9.41
N LEU A 103 -8.19 4.29 8.14
CA LEU A 103 -8.12 5.47 7.29
C LEU A 103 -9.49 6.11 7.00
N PRO A 104 -10.59 5.36 6.77
CA PRO A 104 -11.89 5.97 6.47
C PRO A 104 -12.38 6.90 7.58
N GLU A 105 -12.26 6.49 8.83
CA GLU A 105 -12.66 7.30 9.99
C GLU A 105 -11.77 8.53 10.13
N ALA A 106 -10.44 8.35 10.02
CA ALA A 106 -9.48 9.43 10.11
C ALA A 106 -9.70 10.52 9.05
N VAL A 107 -10.06 10.12 7.84
CA VAL A 107 -10.35 11.04 6.72
C VAL A 107 -11.71 11.72 6.90
N SER A 108 -12.73 11.00 7.33
CA SER A 108 -14.06 11.56 7.61
C SER A 108 -13.98 12.68 8.64
N GLU A 109 -13.20 12.49 9.71
CA GLU A 109 -12.97 13.53 10.74
C GLU A 109 -12.32 14.80 10.17
N ILE A 110 -11.37 14.64 9.23
CA ILE A 110 -10.75 15.80 8.54
C ILE A 110 -11.77 16.54 7.68
N LEU A 111 -12.61 15.82 6.94
CA LEU A 111 -13.62 16.40 6.05
C LEU A 111 -14.75 17.09 6.81
N GLU A 112 -15.09 16.63 8.01
CA GLU A 112 -16.11 17.24 8.86
C GLU A 112 -15.62 18.52 9.53
N ASN A 113 -14.36 18.56 9.99
CA ASN A 113 -13.82 19.64 10.79
C ASN A 113 -13.38 20.88 9.99
N LYS A 114 -13.31 20.82 8.65
CA LYS A 114 -12.86 21.95 7.82
C LYS A 114 -14.03 22.79 7.34
N ASN A 115 -14.07 24.05 7.80
CA ASN A 115 -14.99 25.08 7.31
C ASN A 115 -14.79 25.41 5.81
N ASP A 116 -13.66 25.06 5.24
CA ASP A 116 -13.30 25.30 3.83
C ASP A 116 -13.03 23.93 3.12
N LYS A 117 -14.11 23.14 2.97
CA LYS A 117 -14.12 21.79 2.35
C LYS A 117 -13.62 21.77 0.90
N SER A 118 -13.47 22.95 0.28
CA SER A 118 -13.15 23.09 -1.14
C SER A 118 -11.65 22.97 -1.48
N LYS A 119 -10.76 22.93 -0.46
CA LYS A 119 -9.31 23.06 -0.70
C LYS A 119 -8.50 21.77 -0.67
N ILE A 120 -9.08 20.64 -0.24
CA ILE A 120 -8.37 19.36 -0.19
C ILE A 120 -9.19 18.30 -0.91
N HIS A 121 -8.57 17.67 -1.88
CA HIS A 121 -9.07 16.45 -2.53
C HIS A 121 -8.14 15.30 -2.17
N LEU A 122 -8.72 14.19 -1.66
CA LEU A 122 -7.99 12.98 -1.29
C LEU A 122 -8.30 11.86 -2.28
N ASP A 123 -7.27 11.37 -2.96
CA ASP A 123 -7.33 10.15 -3.79
C ASP A 123 -6.73 8.98 -3.01
N ILE A 124 -7.57 7.98 -2.67
CA ILE A 124 -7.16 6.88 -1.81
C ILE A 124 -7.14 5.58 -2.59
N LYS A 125 -5.99 4.90 -2.55
CA LYS A 125 -5.79 3.56 -3.13
C LYS A 125 -5.39 2.56 -2.06
N ILE A 126 -5.77 1.31 -2.25
CA ILE A 126 -5.41 0.20 -1.36
C ILE A 126 -4.53 -0.77 -2.12
N GLU A 127 -3.31 -0.99 -1.61
CA GLU A 127 -2.28 -1.81 -2.25
C GLU A 127 -1.49 -2.62 -1.21
N ASN A 128 -0.56 -3.45 -1.64
CA ASN A 128 0.42 -4.09 -0.76
C ASN A 128 1.62 -3.16 -0.48
N THR A 129 2.43 -3.49 0.54
CA THR A 129 3.55 -2.66 0.99
C THR A 129 4.57 -2.37 -0.11
N GLU A 130 4.87 -3.35 -0.96
CA GLU A 130 5.80 -3.19 -2.09
C GLU A 130 5.28 -2.16 -3.11
N ALA A 131 4.02 -2.30 -3.52
CA ALA A 131 3.38 -1.36 -4.46
C ALA A 131 3.27 0.05 -3.88
N ILE A 132 3.00 0.18 -2.58
CA ILE A 132 2.99 1.48 -1.86
C ILE A 132 4.36 2.13 -1.95
N LEU A 133 5.43 1.38 -1.64
CA LEU A 133 6.80 1.90 -1.72
C LEU A 133 7.13 2.38 -3.14
N GLN A 134 6.84 1.57 -4.16
CA GLN A 134 7.08 1.94 -5.55
C GLN A 134 6.27 3.18 -5.97
N SER A 135 5.04 3.33 -5.51
CA SER A 135 4.21 4.50 -5.77
C SER A 135 4.80 5.78 -5.16
N ILE A 136 5.35 5.71 -3.95
CA ILE A 136 6.07 6.84 -3.32
C ILE A 136 7.33 7.20 -4.11
N LEU A 137 8.16 6.20 -4.44
CA LEU A 137 9.41 6.41 -5.17
C LEU A 137 9.20 6.98 -6.59
N ASN A 138 8.06 6.65 -7.20
CA ASN A 138 7.69 7.16 -8.51
C ASN A 138 6.86 8.45 -8.48
N ASN A 139 6.68 9.09 -7.30
CA ASN A 139 5.80 10.26 -7.10
C ASN A 139 4.38 10.08 -7.66
N GLN A 140 3.83 8.87 -7.53
CA GLN A 140 2.44 8.53 -7.87
C GLN A 140 1.54 8.57 -6.63
N CYS A 141 2.14 8.64 -5.45
CA CYS A 141 1.48 8.69 -4.16
C CYS A 141 2.25 9.67 -3.26
N ASP A 142 1.53 10.43 -2.46
CA ASP A 142 2.09 11.40 -1.52
C ASP A 142 2.36 10.80 -0.16
N ILE A 143 1.42 9.98 0.32
CA ILE A 143 1.45 9.35 1.64
C ILE A 143 1.19 7.87 1.48
N GLY A 144 2.14 7.05 1.91
CA GLY A 144 1.99 5.60 2.04
C GLY A 144 1.68 5.22 3.49
N LEU A 145 0.65 4.42 3.74
CA LEU A 145 0.35 3.87 5.06
C LEU A 145 0.61 2.37 5.06
N ILE A 146 1.56 1.92 5.88
CA ILE A 146 2.05 0.54 5.84
C ILE A 146 2.07 -0.12 7.22
N GLU A 147 2.04 -1.45 7.20
CA GLU A 147 2.11 -2.33 8.37
C GLU A 147 3.47 -3.03 8.42
N GLY A 148 4.09 -3.08 9.60
CA GLY A 148 5.41 -3.69 9.78
C GLY A 148 6.55 -2.76 9.36
N SER A 149 7.78 -3.26 9.32
CA SER A 149 8.97 -2.45 9.07
C SER A 149 9.31 -2.36 7.58
N LEU A 150 9.68 -1.15 7.15
CA LEU A 150 10.27 -0.90 5.84
C LEU A 150 11.65 -0.28 6.01
N LYS A 151 12.67 -0.90 5.43
CA LYS A 151 14.03 -0.35 5.39
C LYS A 151 14.32 0.15 3.97
N ASN A 152 14.09 1.44 3.75
CA ASN A 152 14.46 2.08 2.50
C ASN A 152 14.98 3.50 2.79
N SER A 153 16.18 3.80 2.29
CA SER A 153 16.85 5.08 2.54
C SER A 153 16.29 6.25 1.73
N GLU A 154 15.46 6.01 0.74
CA GLU A 154 14.92 7.03 -0.16
C GLU A 154 13.61 7.65 0.36
N VAL A 155 12.97 7.02 1.35
CA VAL A 155 11.73 7.52 1.95
C VAL A 155 11.93 8.00 3.38
N SER A 156 11.08 8.95 3.80
CA SER A 156 10.91 9.33 5.20
C SER A 156 9.83 8.47 5.83
N THR A 157 9.98 8.17 7.12
CA THR A 157 9.06 7.30 7.87
C THR A 157 8.64 7.98 9.16
N ILE A 158 7.34 7.98 9.46
CA ILE A 158 6.77 8.42 10.73
C ILE A 158 6.04 7.22 11.36
N THR A 159 6.36 6.89 12.61
CA THR A 159 5.62 5.88 13.36
C THR A 159 4.24 6.40 13.73
N ILE A 160 3.19 5.68 13.33
CA ILE A 160 1.81 6.03 13.69
C ILE A 160 1.53 5.52 15.09
N CYS A 161 1.51 4.20 15.29
CA CYS A 161 1.29 3.55 16.59
C CYS A 161 1.79 2.11 16.58
N GLU A 162 1.87 1.51 17.76
CA GLU A 162 1.98 0.07 17.92
C GLU A 162 0.60 -0.58 17.78
N ASP A 163 0.55 -1.75 17.15
CA ASP A 163 -0.65 -2.55 16.90
C ASP A 163 -0.41 -4.00 17.31
N GLU A 164 -1.42 -4.65 17.85
CA GLU A 164 -1.37 -6.05 18.29
C GLU A 164 -2.24 -6.92 17.38
N LEU A 165 -1.66 -8.04 16.94
CA LEU A 165 -2.38 -9.08 16.20
C LEU A 165 -2.85 -10.15 17.19
N PHE A 166 -4.06 -10.64 16.96
CA PHE A 166 -4.66 -11.69 17.77
C PHE A 166 -4.90 -12.95 16.96
N VAL A 167 -4.60 -14.09 17.55
CA VAL A 167 -5.10 -15.36 17.03
C VAL A 167 -6.59 -15.43 17.34
N VAL A 168 -7.39 -15.74 16.34
CA VAL A 168 -8.84 -15.88 16.44
C VAL A 168 -9.32 -17.16 15.80
N THR A 169 -10.45 -17.67 16.29
CA THR A 169 -11.15 -18.84 15.76
C THR A 169 -12.64 -18.55 15.65
N GLY A 170 -13.34 -19.28 14.78
CA GLY A 170 -14.80 -19.27 14.74
C GLY A 170 -15.46 -20.23 15.73
N ASP A 171 -14.70 -21.02 16.49
CA ASP A 171 -15.20 -21.99 17.45
C ASP A 171 -15.04 -21.49 18.89
N LYS A 172 -16.18 -21.29 19.58
CA LYS A 172 -16.21 -20.80 20.96
C LYS A 172 -15.51 -21.75 21.94
N ASN A 173 -15.61 -23.06 21.76
CA ASN A 173 -15.03 -24.05 22.69
C ASN A 173 -13.50 -24.08 22.55
N LEU A 174 -12.98 -23.90 21.32
CA LEU A 174 -11.53 -23.80 21.10
C LEU A 174 -10.98 -22.50 21.69
N ALA A 175 -11.72 -21.40 21.65
CA ALA A 175 -11.29 -20.12 22.19
C ALA A 175 -11.21 -20.09 23.72
N GLN A 176 -11.99 -20.92 24.41
CA GLN A 176 -11.97 -21.01 25.90
C GLN A 176 -10.70 -21.67 26.47
N LYS A 177 -9.93 -22.32 25.62
CA LYS A 177 -8.69 -22.99 26.01
C LYS A 177 -7.49 -22.07 25.87
N SER A 178 -6.45 -22.31 26.64
CA SER A 178 -5.14 -21.68 26.45
C SER A 178 -4.22 -22.58 25.62
N TRP A 179 -3.64 -22.03 24.57
CA TRP A 179 -2.87 -22.76 23.57
C TRP A 179 -1.41 -22.30 23.50
N THR A 180 -0.56 -23.17 23.03
CA THR A 180 0.73 -22.78 22.43
C THR A 180 0.58 -22.81 20.92
N ILE A 181 1.36 -22.05 20.17
CA ILE A 181 1.28 -22.09 18.70
C ILE A 181 1.53 -23.51 18.17
N ASN A 182 2.49 -24.24 18.78
CA ASN A 182 2.81 -25.61 18.38
C ASN A 182 1.64 -26.58 18.56
N SER A 183 0.79 -26.39 19.57
CA SER A 183 -0.40 -27.23 19.78
C SER A 183 -1.53 -26.94 18.77
N LEU A 184 -1.43 -25.87 18.01
CA LEU A 184 -2.37 -25.48 16.96
C LEU A 184 -1.91 -25.87 15.54
N LYS A 185 -0.74 -26.53 15.41
CA LYS A 185 -0.13 -26.84 14.10
C LYS A 185 -1.00 -27.73 13.20
N ASP A 186 -1.76 -28.65 13.79
CA ASP A 186 -2.59 -29.63 13.07
C ASP A 186 -4.01 -29.11 12.76
N TYR A 187 -4.39 -27.96 13.34
CA TYR A 187 -5.66 -27.31 13.01
C TYR A 187 -5.56 -26.56 11.67
N GLY A 188 -6.70 -26.39 11.00
CA GLY A 188 -6.76 -25.60 9.75
C GLY A 188 -6.57 -24.10 10.01
N TRP A 189 -5.64 -23.49 9.30
CA TRP A 189 -5.39 -22.07 9.32
C TRP A 189 -5.82 -21.42 8.01
N VAL A 190 -6.50 -20.29 8.13
CA VAL A 190 -6.82 -19.40 7.01
C VAL A 190 -5.99 -18.15 7.18
N MET A 191 -5.10 -17.88 6.24
CA MET A 191 -4.10 -16.81 6.38
C MET A 191 -4.22 -15.78 5.27
N ARG A 192 -3.64 -14.63 5.52
CA ARG A 192 -3.40 -13.64 4.47
C ARG A 192 -2.41 -14.20 3.45
N GLU A 193 -2.49 -13.67 2.26
CA GLU A 193 -1.61 -13.95 1.13
C GLU A 193 -0.14 -13.67 1.45
N ILE A 194 0.77 -14.30 0.70
CA ILE A 194 2.23 -14.01 0.76
C ILE A 194 2.46 -12.54 0.39
N GLY A 195 3.37 -11.86 1.10
CA GLY A 195 3.63 -10.42 0.95
C GLY A 195 2.68 -9.52 1.76
N SER A 196 1.78 -10.11 2.56
CA SER A 196 0.98 -9.36 3.54
C SER A 196 1.79 -9.09 4.81
N GLY A 197 1.92 -7.82 5.21
CA GLY A 197 2.58 -7.45 6.47
C GLY A 197 2.00 -8.13 7.71
N THR A 198 0.68 -8.38 7.75
CA THR A 198 0.04 -9.15 8.83
C THR A 198 0.57 -10.59 8.89
N ARG A 199 0.67 -11.25 7.73
CA ARG A 199 1.22 -12.61 7.62
C ARG A 199 2.69 -12.66 8.04
N GLU A 200 3.49 -11.76 7.52
CA GLU A 200 4.93 -11.70 7.79
C GLU A 200 5.22 -11.50 9.28
N VAL A 201 4.55 -10.53 9.92
CA VAL A 201 4.70 -10.29 11.35
C VAL A 201 4.34 -11.53 12.16
N PHE A 202 3.24 -12.21 11.86
CA PHE A 202 2.84 -13.41 12.55
C PHE A 202 3.88 -14.53 12.39
N PHE A 203 4.26 -14.88 11.16
CA PHE A 203 5.21 -15.96 10.91
C PHE A 203 6.61 -15.68 11.47
N ASN A 204 7.10 -14.44 11.38
CA ASN A 204 8.38 -14.05 11.99
C ASN A 204 8.41 -14.21 13.52
N ASN A 205 7.26 -14.07 14.18
CA ASN A 205 7.14 -14.23 15.64
C ASN A 205 6.99 -15.68 16.09
N ILE A 206 6.55 -16.61 15.24
CA ILE A 206 6.34 -18.01 15.66
C ILE A 206 7.57 -18.91 15.45
N LYS A 207 8.65 -18.39 14.87
CA LYS A 207 9.87 -19.10 14.45
C LYS A 207 9.59 -20.19 13.40
N GLU A 208 10.51 -20.42 12.50
CA GLU A 208 10.45 -21.37 11.36
C GLU A 208 10.16 -22.85 11.75
N THR A 209 10.23 -23.17 13.05
CA THR A 209 10.02 -24.53 13.56
C THR A 209 8.55 -24.96 13.65
N THR A 210 7.61 -24.04 13.50
CA THR A 210 6.17 -24.37 13.62
C THR A 210 5.53 -24.38 12.22
N ASN A 211 5.42 -25.57 11.65
CA ASN A 211 4.74 -25.75 10.36
C ASN A 211 3.22 -25.79 10.60
N LEU A 212 2.55 -24.65 10.41
CA LEU A 212 1.09 -24.56 10.54
C LEU A 212 0.41 -25.13 9.29
N ASN A 213 -0.70 -25.83 9.50
CA ASN A 213 -1.53 -26.37 8.42
C ASN A 213 -2.36 -25.24 7.78
N VAL A 214 -1.75 -24.43 6.89
CA VAL A 214 -2.44 -23.37 6.14
C VAL A 214 -3.25 -24.04 5.02
N ILE A 215 -4.57 -24.11 5.21
CA ILE A 215 -5.49 -24.76 4.26
C ILE A 215 -6.10 -23.78 3.24
N LEU A 216 -6.03 -22.47 3.51
CA LEU A 216 -6.59 -21.45 2.63
C LEU A 216 -5.83 -20.13 2.80
N GLU A 217 -5.58 -19.46 1.68
CA GLU A 217 -4.99 -18.12 1.64
C GLU A 217 -5.98 -17.14 0.99
N LEU A 218 -6.24 -16.03 1.66
CA LEU A 218 -7.20 -15.03 1.20
C LEU A 218 -6.61 -13.61 1.26
N PRO A 219 -6.97 -12.74 0.31
CA PRO A 219 -6.33 -11.43 0.16
C PRO A 219 -6.84 -10.34 1.11
N THR A 220 -7.90 -10.57 1.88
CA THR A 220 -8.49 -9.57 2.77
C THR A 220 -8.89 -10.16 4.12
N SER A 221 -8.84 -9.33 5.18
CA SER A 221 -9.31 -9.73 6.52
C SER A 221 -10.80 -10.05 6.53
N GLU A 222 -11.63 -9.34 5.72
CA GLU A 222 -13.06 -9.64 5.58
C GLU A 222 -13.31 -11.04 5.03
N ALA A 223 -12.62 -11.41 3.94
CA ALA A 223 -12.75 -12.75 3.36
C ALA A 223 -12.33 -13.84 4.35
N ILE A 224 -11.26 -13.60 5.12
CA ILE A 224 -10.80 -14.51 6.17
C ILE A 224 -11.86 -14.63 7.27
N LYS A 225 -12.36 -13.53 7.82
CA LYS A 225 -13.40 -13.54 8.87
C LYS A 225 -14.63 -14.32 8.44
N ASN A 226 -15.09 -14.09 7.22
CA ASN A 226 -16.22 -14.81 6.66
C ASN A 226 -15.96 -16.31 6.47
N SER A 227 -14.74 -16.69 6.14
CA SER A 227 -14.38 -18.11 5.94
C SER A 227 -14.27 -18.90 7.23
N ILE A 228 -13.84 -18.27 8.34
CA ILE A 228 -13.67 -18.94 9.64
C ILE A 228 -14.89 -18.82 10.58
N ARG A 229 -15.82 -17.90 10.29
CA ARG A 229 -16.97 -17.63 11.16
C ARG A 229 -17.74 -18.93 11.48
N ASN A 230 -17.97 -19.21 12.76
CA ASN A 230 -18.62 -20.42 13.29
C ASN A 230 -17.96 -21.75 12.82
N ARG A 231 -16.65 -21.71 12.54
CA ARG A 231 -15.88 -22.91 12.13
C ARG A 231 -14.65 -23.12 13.01
N PRO A 232 -14.17 -24.36 13.20
CA PRO A 232 -12.98 -24.67 14.00
C PRO A 232 -11.70 -24.39 13.24
N LEU A 233 -11.60 -23.20 12.63
CA LEU A 233 -10.45 -22.71 11.85
C LEU A 233 -9.81 -21.55 12.60
N PHE A 234 -8.51 -21.34 12.38
CA PHE A 234 -7.72 -20.30 13.02
C PHE A 234 -7.20 -19.29 12.00
N THR A 235 -6.98 -18.09 12.46
CA THR A 235 -6.26 -17.04 11.75
C THR A 235 -5.55 -16.11 12.72
N CYS A 236 -4.75 -15.16 12.20
CA CYS A 236 -4.16 -14.08 12.97
C CYS A 236 -4.46 -12.74 12.30
N LEU A 237 -5.15 -11.85 13.01
CA LEU A 237 -5.63 -10.55 12.49
C LEU A 237 -5.45 -9.44 13.53
N PRO A 238 -5.34 -8.16 13.08
CA PRO A 238 -5.25 -7.02 14.00
C PRO A 238 -6.58 -6.79 14.73
N TYR A 239 -6.49 -6.27 15.96
CA TYR A 239 -7.66 -6.05 16.80
C TYR A 239 -8.70 -5.13 16.13
N PHE A 240 -8.27 -4.06 15.52
CA PHE A 240 -9.15 -3.11 14.83
C PHE A 240 -9.92 -3.72 13.64
N ALA A 241 -9.48 -4.87 13.11
CA ALA A 241 -10.20 -5.58 12.05
C ALA A 241 -11.25 -6.58 12.57
N ILE A 242 -11.20 -6.94 13.87
CA ILE A 242 -12.04 -8.00 14.44
C ILE A 242 -12.94 -7.55 15.58
N HIS A 243 -12.66 -6.39 16.21
CA HIS A 243 -13.28 -5.98 17.49
C HIS A 243 -14.81 -5.96 17.44
N ASN A 244 -15.42 -5.51 16.35
CA ASN A 244 -16.87 -5.43 16.20
C ASN A 244 -17.57 -6.80 16.07
N GLU A 245 -16.81 -7.87 15.82
CA GLU A 245 -17.35 -9.20 15.56
C GLU A 245 -16.98 -10.22 16.64
N LEU A 246 -16.16 -9.78 17.61
CA LEU A 246 -15.81 -10.64 18.73
C LEU A 246 -17.06 -10.99 19.56
N GLY A 247 -17.19 -12.28 19.86
CA GLY A 247 -18.38 -12.81 20.52
C GLY A 247 -19.53 -13.19 19.58
N ASN A 248 -19.47 -12.77 18.31
CA ASN A 248 -20.44 -13.05 17.27
C ASN A 248 -19.84 -13.91 16.15
N GLY A 249 -19.56 -15.17 16.49
CA GLY A 249 -18.99 -16.16 15.55
C GLY A 249 -17.47 -16.01 15.32
N LEU A 250 -16.80 -15.06 15.98
CA LEU A 250 -15.37 -14.93 16.07
C LEU A 250 -14.95 -14.76 17.54
N TYR A 251 -13.90 -15.44 17.94
CA TYR A 251 -13.46 -15.49 19.34
C TYR A 251 -11.93 -15.38 19.43
N LYS A 252 -11.42 -14.55 20.34
CA LYS A 252 -9.99 -14.46 20.65
C LYS A 252 -9.49 -15.75 21.26
N VAL A 253 -8.29 -16.16 20.88
CA VAL A 253 -7.60 -17.33 21.40
C VAL A 253 -6.45 -16.90 22.27
N ASN A 254 -6.38 -17.39 23.50
CA ASN A 254 -5.27 -17.11 24.40
C ASN A 254 -4.04 -17.94 24.00
N ILE A 255 -3.00 -17.28 23.53
CA ILE A 255 -1.70 -17.90 23.20
C ILE A 255 -0.72 -17.65 24.33
N LYS A 256 -0.32 -18.73 25.04
CA LYS A 256 0.59 -18.66 26.18
C LYS A 256 1.93 -18.02 25.82
N GLY A 257 2.31 -17.00 26.59
CA GLY A 257 3.64 -16.38 26.50
C GLY A 257 3.98 -15.67 25.20
N LYS A 258 2.98 -15.36 24.36
CA LYS A 258 3.21 -14.65 23.09
C LYS A 258 2.23 -13.52 22.88
N LYS A 259 2.79 -12.37 22.46
CA LYS A 259 2.09 -11.24 21.85
C LYS A 259 2.67 -11.02 20.48
N PHE A 260 1.85 -10.64 19.54
CA PHE A 260 2.26 -10.38 18.15
C PHE A 260 2.15 -8.89 17.90
N LEU A 261 3.22 -8.16 18.21
CA LEU A 261 3.27 -6.70 18.09
C LEU A 261 3.89 -6.28 16.77
N ARG A 262 3.40 -5.19 16.22
CA ARG A 262 3.95 -4.50 15.06
C ARG A 262 3.75 -2.99 15.17
N ASN A 263 4.48 -2.22 14.38
CA ASN A 263 4.20 -0.81 14.23
C ASN A 263 3.46 -0.55 12.92
N LEU A 264 2.59 0.47 12.94
CA LEU A 264 2.03 1.09 11.76
C LEU A 264 2.85 2.34 11.42
N TYR A 265 3.08 2.58 10.13
CA TYR A 265 3.92 3.68 9.66
C TYR A 265 3.25 4.46 8.55
N ALA A 266 3.50 5.78 8.54
CA ALA A 266 3.34 6.61 7.37
C ALA A 266 4.70 6.79 6.69
N ILE A 267 4.74 6.65 5.38
CA ILE A 267 5.93 6.87 4.55
C ILE A 267 5.65 7.92 3.48
N TYR A 268 6.65 8.71 3.13
CA TYR A 268 6.56 9.74 2.09
C TYR A 268 7.93 10.04 1.49
N SER A 269 7.97 10.66 0.31
CA SER A 269 9.22 11.06 -0.33
C SER A 269 9.93 12.15 0.45
N LYS A 270 11.26 12.07 0.60
CA LYS A 270 12.08 12.99 1.41
C LYS A 270 11.98 14.46 0.98
N ASP A 271 11.76 14.72 -0.29
CA ASP A 271 11.62 16.07 -0.84
C ASP A 271 10.37 16.80 -0.33
N LYS A 272 9.31 16.05 0.05
CA LYS A 272 8.06 16.62 0.59
C LYS A 272 8.18 17.12 2.03
N LYS A 273 9.24 16.75 2.75
CA LYS A 273 9.47 17.20 4.13
C LYS A 273 9.53 18.73 4.28
N ASN A 274 9.91 19.45 3.23
CA ASN A 274 10.02 20.91 3.25
C ASN A 274 8.70 21.64 2.95
N SER A 275 7.61 20.93 2.67
CA SER A 275 6.29 21.50 2.44
C SER A 275 5.50 21.52 3.74
N GLU A 276 5.38 22.70 4.36
CA GLU A 276 4.61 22.87 5.60
C GLU A 276 3.16 22.41 5.47
N THR A 277 2.50 22.76 4.37
CA THR A 277 1.12 22.35 4.11
C THR A 277 0.98 20.83 4.03
N PHE A 278 1.92 20.16 3.35
CA PHE A 278 1.94 18.69 3.26
C PHE A 278 2.15 18.07 4.64
N MET A 279 3.10 18.60 5.42
CA MET A 279 3.39 18.08 6.77
C MET A 279 2.20 18.25 7.70
N ASN A 280 1.50 19.38 7.66
CA ASN A 280 0.29 19.59 8.45
C ASN A 280 -0.82 18.58 8.12
N ILE A 281 -1.00 18.25 6.84
CA ILE A 281 -2.02 17.27 6.41
C ILE A 281 -1.65 15.85 6.87
N ILE A 282 -0.38 15.45 6.69
CA ILE A 282 0.05 14.10 7.11
C ILE A 282 -0.02 13.95 8.63
N ASP A 283 0.35 14.99 9.39
CA ASP A 283 0.27 14.98 10.85
C ASP A 283 -1.18 14.87 11.32
N GLU A 284 -2.13 15.59 10.70
CA GLU A 284 -3.56 15.50 11.00
C GLU A 284 -4.11 14.08 10.73
N ILE A 285 -3.74 13.48 9.59
CA ILE A 285 -4.12 12.09 9.26
C ILE A 285 -3.59 11.12 10.31
N ILE A 286 -2.31 11.24 10.66
CA ILE A 286 -1.66 10.38 11.64
C ILE A 286 -2.33 10.51 13.01
N GLU A 287 -2.59 11.73 13.47
CA GLU A 287 -3.22 11.96 14.77
C GLU A 287 -4.64 11.37 14.83
N ASN A 288 -5.43 11.50 13.77
CA ASN A 288 -6.77 10.92 13.72
C ASN A 288 -6.72 9.39 13.70
N ILE A 289 -5.77 8.80 12.97
CA ILE A 289 -5.55 7.33 13.03
C ILE A 289 -5.17 6.90 14.45
N ARG A 290 -4.26 7.62 15.13
CA ARG A 290 -3.85 7.34 16.51
C ARG A 290 -5.02 7.39 17.48
N LYS A 291 -5.83 8.46 17.41
CA LYS A 291 -7.02 8.62 18.26
C LYS A 291 -8.00 7.48 18.07
N PHE A 292 -8.32 7.15 16.82
CA PHE A 292 -9.26 6.09 16.51
C PHE A 292 -8.73 4.71 16.92
N HIS A 293 -7.46 4.40 16.61
CA HIS A 293 -6.81 3.17 17.04
C HIS A 293 -6.82 3.02 18.57
N LYS A 294 -6.50 4.09 19.31
CA LYS A 294 -6.54 4.10 20.78
C LYS A 294 -7.95 3.87 21.31
N LYS A 295 -8.98 4.52 20.72
CA LYS A 295 -10.39 4.32 21.08
C LYS A 295 -10.81 2.87 20.93
N ILE A 296 -10.45 2.22 19.81
CA ILE A 296 -10.75 0.80 19.59
C ILE A 296 -9.98 -0.07 20.58
N SER A 297 -8.67 0.18 20.75
CA SER A 297 -7.80 -0.65 21.61
C SER A 297 -8.19 -0.59 23.10
N SER A 298 -8.75 0.53 23.57
CA SER A 298 -9.27 0.63 24.94
C SER A 298 -10.49 -0.26 25.22
N GLN A 299 -11.19 -0.72 24.21
CA GLN A 299 -12.30 -1.69 24.34
C GLN A 299 -11.81 -3.14 24.50
N ASN A 300 -10.50 -3.37 24.37
CA ASN A 300 -9.88 -4.69 24.47
C ASN A 300 -9.49 -5.06 25.92
N SER A 301 -9.62 -4.14 26.86
CA SER A 301 -9.19 -4.26 28.28
C SER A 301 -10.22 -4.98 29.14
#